data_2f177aaf67ed69d0c8639ba7dad83ff4
#
_entry.id   2f177aaf67ed69d0c8639ba7dad83ff4
#
_cell.length_a   1.000
_cell.length_b   1.000
_cell.length_c   1.000
_cell.angle_alpha   90.00
_cell.angle_beta   90.00
_cell.angle_gamma   90.00
#
_symmetry.space_group_name_H-M   'P 1'
#
loop_
_entity.id
_entity.type
_entity.pdbx_description
1 polymer ?
#
loop_
_entity_poly.entity_id
_entity_poly.type
_entity_poly.pdbx_seq_one_letter_code
_entity_poly.pdbx_strand_id
1 'polypeptide(L)'
;MKKNYKDMLLESGSGFMMPFPLRDDEELQTTLGFGLQQHPTGGQKFEHHGVDLLTSGKPLYSIATGTVIGAGHDSIHEDYIIAKYGKYEVKYGHITEAYCPYGTSIRAGQEIGKSGQFLHLEVRFDGVTIDPLEFLAMIWANIQQLAAMGINNAPTTEQLGSRKPKTHYDKEQDEILMMMMRWLPAYMNELRLGSYTPSDRMQTTLKHVISEAAERNYFFEKLPDMANPLGLTSRSLPVAEKIQNLLIEDFLSYAWLRHDACPASWNEAQKKNFLIKLPKTV
;
A
#
# COMPACT_ATOMS: atom_id res chain seq x y z
N MET A 1 28.07 12.10 -12.65
CA MET A 1 28.25 12.40 -11.21
C MET A 1 28.64 11.09 -10.55
N LYS A 2 29.81 10.97 -9.89
CA LYS A 2 30.19 9.74 -9.17
C LYS A 2 29.24 9.57 -7.99
N LYS A 3 28.45 8.48 -7.97
CA LYS A 3 27.59 8.11 -6.85
C LYS A 3 28.46 8.01 -5.58
N ASN A 4 28.13 8.78 -4.54
CA ASN A 4 28.83 8.69 -3.26
C ASN A 4 28.16 7.59 -2.43
N TYR A 5 28.71 6.39 -2.45
CA TYR A 5 28.15 5.22 -1.76
C TYR A 5 27.92 5.43 -0.25
N LYS A 6 28.62 6.39 0.39
CA LYS A 6 28.38 6.71 1.80
C LYS A 6 27.03 7.35 2.05
N ASP A 7 26.48 8.07 1.06
CA ASP A 7 25.17 8.71 1.17
C ASP A 7 24.00 7.74 0.84
N MET A 8 24.33 6.56 0.29
CA MET A 8 23.36 5.53 -0.09
C MET A 8 23.18 4.44 0.97
N LEU A 9 23.84 4.53 2.12
CA LEU A 9 23.66 3.59 3.21
C LEU A 9 22.25 3.72 3.79
N LEU A 10 21.61 2.58 4.00
CA LEU A 10 20.35 2.50 4.70
C LEU A 10 20.60 2.10 6.16
N GLU A 11 20.11 2.93 7.09
CA GLU A 11 20.14 2.63 8.52
C GLU A 11 18.77 2.07 8.95
N SER A 12 18.80 1.02 9.74
CA SER A 12 17.57 0.39 10.24
C SER A 12 17.76 -0.09 11.68
N GLY A 13 16.97 0.47 12.59
CA GLY A 13 16.98 0.09 14.01
C GLY A 13 16.40 -1.31 14.26
N SER A 14 15.67 -1.89 13.31
CA SER A 14 15.11 -3.25 13.40
C SER A 14 15.87 -4.27 12.54
N GLY A 15 17.03 -3.86 11.97
CA GLY A 15 17.77 -4.68 11.02
C GLY A 15 17.19 -4.67 9.60
N PHE A 16 17.47 -5.71 8.83
CA PHE A 16 17.09 -5.81 7.42
C PHE A 16 16.48 -7.17 7.10
N MET A 17 15.62 -7.20 6.09
CA MET A 17 14.97 -8.40 5.58
C MET A 17 14.84 -8.31 4.06
N MET A 18 14.90 -9.43 3.36
CA MET A 18 14.52 -9.49 1.94
C MET A 18 13.02 -9.24 1.78
N PRO A 19 12.56 -8.67 0.65
CA PRO A 19 11.16 -8.30 0.45
C PRO A 19 10.19 -9.50 0.46
N PHE A 20 10.68 -10.71 0.26
CA PHE A 20 9.95 -11.97 0.36
C PHE A 20 10.90 -13.11 0.76
N PRO A 21 10.37 -14.25 1.27
CA PRO A 21 11.22 -15.34 1.69
C PRO A 21 11.87 -16.03 0.50
N LEU A 22 13.19 -16.21 0.58
CA LEU A 22 13.99 -17.05 -0.31
C LEU A 22 14.49 -18.24 0.50
N ARG A 23 14.43 -19.45 -0.06
CA ARG A 23 15.09 -20.62 0.50
C ARG A 23 16.58 -20.55 0.22
N ASP A 24 17.39 -21.23 1.01
CA ASP A 24 18.86 -21.19 0.89
C ASP A 24 19.37 -21.66 -0.49
N ASP A 25 18.59 -22.50 -1.16
CA ASP A 25 18.85 -23.03 -2.51
C ASP A 25 18.08 -22.31 -3.63
N GLU A 26 17.32 -21.27 -3.30
CA GLU A 26 16.46 -20.55 -4.24
C GLU A 26 17.15 -19.28 -4.73
N GLU A 27 17.41 -19.22 -6.02
CA GLU A 27 17.89 -18.01 -6.68
C GLU A 27 16.76 -17.01 -6.95
N LEU A 28 17.09 -15.73 -6.92
CA LEU A 28 16.17 -14.66 -7.26
C LEU A 28 15.88 -14.71 -8.78
N GLN A 29 14.66 -15.04 -9.16
CA GLN A 29 14.27 -15.15 -10.57
C GLN A 29 13.68 -13.84 -11.07
N THR A 30 14.39 -13.18 -11.98
CA THR A 30 13.94 -11.96 -12.65
C THR A 30 13.23 -12.34 -13.94
N THR A 31 11.99 -11.90 -14.10
CA THR A 31 11.19 -12.11 -15.33
C THR A 31 11.25 -10.92 -16.26
N LEU A 32 11.38 -9.70 -15.71
CA LEU A 32 11.60 -8.47 -16.46
C LEU A 32 12.62 -7.60 -15.72
N GLY A 33 13.69 -7.19 -16.43
CA GLY A 33 14.79 -6.42 -15.84
C GLY A 33 14.51 -4.92 -15.75
N PHE A 34 15.38 -4.21 -15.03
CA PHE A 34 15.40 -2.76 -14.95
C PHE A 34 15.96 -2.11 -16.21
N GLY A 35 15.49 -0.89 -16.54
CA GLY A 35 16.00 -0.07 -17.65
C GLY A 35 15.30 -0.36 -18.97
N LEU A 36 16.04 -0.18 -20.09
CA LEU A 36 15.46 -0.31 -21.42
C LEU A 36 15.16 -1.78 -21.74
N GLN A 37 13.88 -2.09 -21.90
CA GLN A 37 13.35 -3.40 -22.22
C GLN A 37 12.69 -3.40 -23.60
N GLN A 38 12.44 -4.58 -24.14
CA GLN A 38 11.69 -4.77 -25.38
C GLN A 38 10.46 -5.63 -25.11
N HIS A 39 9.30 -5.14 -25.53
CA HIS A 39 8.05 -5.87 -25.36
C HIS A 39 8.09 -7.22 -26.10
N PRO A 40 7.80 -8.34 -25.42
CA PRO A 40 8.00 -9.69 -26.00
C PRO A 40 7.15 -9.96 -27.25
N THR A 41 5.99 -9.34 -27.38
CA THR A 41 5.06 -9.57 -28.52
C THR A 41 5.04 -8.44 -29.53
N GLY A 42 5.41 -7.22 -29.18
CA GLY A 42 5.27 -6.03 -30.04
C GLY A 42 6.59 -5.43 -30.53
N GLY A 43 7.72 -5.87 -30.01
CA GLY A 43 9.03 -5.34 -30.36
C GLY A 43 9.27 -3.88 -29.97
N GLN A 44 8.30 -3.20 -29.36
CA GLN A 44 8.43 -1.83 -28.88
C GLN A 44 9.36 -1.77 -27.68
N LYS A 45 10.27 -0.81 -27.71
CA LYS A 45 11.15 -0.53 -26.56
C LYS A 45 10.43 0.35 -25.57
N PHE A 46 10.57 0.02 -24.28
CA PHE A 46 10.05 0.81 -23.17
C PHE A 46 11.06 0.83 -22.04
N GLU A 47 10.97 1.84 -21.19
CA GLU A 47 11.79 1.96 -19.99
C GLU A 47 11.06 1.35 -18.81
N HIS A 48 11.66 0.32 -18.19
CA HIS A 48 11.14 -0.35 -17.02
C HIS A 48 11.80 0.22 -15.79
N HIS A 49 11.04 0.93 -14.96
CA HIS A 49 11.56 1.64 -13.78
C HIS A 49 11.77 0.74 -12.56
N GLY A 50 11.43 -0.53 -12.67
CA GLY A 50 11.53 -1.54 -11.64
C GLY A 50 12.13 -2.84 -12.15
N VAL A 51 11.94 -3.89 -11.39
CA VAL A 51 12.24 -5.27 -11.75
C VAL A 51 11.05 -6.16 -11.39
N ASP A 52 10.69 -7.09 -12.27
CA ASP A 52 9.66 -8.06 -11.97
C ASP A 52 10.31 -9.38 -11.53
N LEU A 53 9.96 -9.80 -10.32
CA LEU A 53 10.51 -10.98 -9.65
C LEU A 53 9.44 -12.05 -9.52
N LEU A 54 9.77 -13.29 -9.87
CA LEU A 54 8.86 -14.42 -9.71
C LEU A 54 8.68 -14.74 -8.23
N THR A 55 7.47 -14.57 -7.70
CA THR A 55 7.16 -14.75 -6.28
C THR A 55 6.07 -15.79 -6.02
N SER A 56 5.19 -16.03 -7.00
CA SER A 56 4.12 -17.04 -6.91
C SER A 56 3.28 -16.96 -5.64
N GLY A 57 2.85 -15.75 -5.26
CA GLY A 57 1.99 -15.52 -4.11
C GLY A 57 2.69 -15.59 -2.76
N LYS A 58 3.99 -15.29 -2.70
CA LYS A 58 4.73 -15.22 -1.44
C LYS A 58 4.30 -14.05 -0.57
N PRO A 59 4.40 -14.17 0.77
CA PRO A 59 4.24 -13.03 1.69
C PRO A 59 5.30 -11.98 1.40
N LEU A 60 4.93 -10.70 1.52
CA LEU A 60 5.82 -9.57 1.35
C LEU A 60 6.19 -8.98 2.69
N TYR A 61 7.48 -8.73 2.87
CA TYR A 61 8.03 -8.19 4.10
C TYR A 61 8.58 -6.79 3.91
N SER A 62 8.44 -5.99 4.96
CA SER A 62 9.18 -4.72 5.06
C SER A 62 10.68 -5.00 5.14
N ILE A 63 11.44 -4.29 4.31
CA ILE A 63 12.89 -4.48 4.13
C ILE A 63 13.68 -3.94 5.32
N ALA A 64 13.19 -2.89 5.95
CA ALA A 64 13.87 -2.16 7.02
C ALA A 64 12.84 -1.47 7.93
N THR A 65 13.33 -0.71 8.93
CA THR A 65 12.48 0.25 9.65
C THR A 65 12.06 1.38 8.72
N GLY A 66 10.76 1.63 8.63
CA GLY A 66 10.23 2.63 7.70
C GLY A 66 8.78 2.99 7.97
N THR A 67 8.15 3.60 6.97
CA THR A 67 6.75 4.02 7.02
C THR A 67 6.10 3.77 5.66
N VAL A 68 4.88 3.28 5.64
CA VAL A 68 4.06 3.21 4.42
C VAL A 68 3.64 4.62 4.03
N ILE A 69 4.06 5.08 2.86
CA ILE A 69 3.82 6.44 2.36
C ILE A 69 2.87 6.49 1.17
N GLY A 70 2.40 5.35 0.70
CA GLY A 70 1.46 5.28 -0.41
C GLY A 70 0.88 3.89 -0.57
N ALA A 71 -0.30 3.86 -1.13
CA ALA A 71 -0.98 2.66 -1.61
C ALA A 71 -1.91 3.09 -2.75
N GLY A 72 -2.12 2.23 -3.73
CA GLY A 72 -2.96 2.58 -4.86
C GLY A 72 -3.12 1.45 -5.85
N HIS A 73 -3.76 1.80 -6.95
CA HIS A 73 -3.96 0.93 -8.11
C HIS A 73 -3.71 1.72 -9.38
N ASP A 74 -2.95 1.18 -10.30
CA ASP A 74 -2.81 1.71 -11.66
C ASP A 74 -2.78 0.58 -12.69
N SER A 75 -2.87 0.92 -13.98
CA SER A 75 -2.95 -0.05 -15.07
C SER A 75 -1.63 -0.79 -15.34
N ILE A 76 -0.52 -0.33 -14.76
CA ILE A 76 0.82 -0.90 -14.99
C ILE A 76 1.22 -1.81 -13.83
N HIS A 77 1.03 -1.33 -12.59
CA HIS A 77 1.49 -2.02 -11.38
C HIS A 77 0.36 -2.77 -10.67
N GLU A 78 -0.89 -2.63 -11.17
CA GLU A 78 -2.09 -3.13 -10.48
C GLU A 78 -2.20 -2.54 -9.08
N ASP A 79 -2.45 -3.33 -8.06
CA ASP A 79 -2.43 -2.88 -6.69
C ASP A 79 -0.98 -2.79 -6.17
N TYR A 80 -0.65 -1.70 -5.47
CA TYR A 80 0.70 -1.47 -4.97
C TYR A 80 0.74 -0.78 -3.60
N ILE A 81 1.86 -0.98 -2.89
CA ILE A 81 2.23 -0.27 -1.67
C ILE A 81 3.56 0.45 -1.92
N ILE A 82 3.70 1.65 -1.37
CA ILE A 82 4.97 2.37 -1.34
C ILE A 82 5.42 2.51 0.12
N ALA A 83 6.59 2.02 0.42
CA ALA A 83 7.22 2.18 1.73
C ALA A 83 8.46 3.07 1.64
N LYS A 84 8.64 3.92 2.65
CA LYS A 84 9.80 4.80 2.77
C LYS A 84 10.73 4.30 3.86
N TYR A 85 11.99 4.09 3.49
CA TYR A 85 13.09 3.65 4.35
C TYR A 85 14.21 4.70 4.29
N GLY A 86 14.20 5.64 5.22
CA GLY A 86 15.13 6.77 5.17
C GLY A 86 14.95 7.59 3.88
N LYS A 87 15.97 7.61 3.01
CA LYS A 87 15.93 8.27 1.70
C LYS A 87 15.42 7.36 0.57
N TYR A 88 15.20 6.08 0.86
CA TYR A 88 14.68 5.13 -0.11
C TYR A 88 13.16 5.11 -0.10
N GLU A 89 12.58 5.08 -1.28
CA GLU A 89 11.16 4.79 -1.51
C GLU A 89 11.10 3.51 -2.33
N VAL A 90 10.39 2.52 -1.81
CA VAL A 90 10.26 1.20 -2.43
C VAL A 90 8.79 0.96 -2.73
N LYS A 91 8.47 0.78 -4.02
CA LYS A 91 7.14 0.38 -4.49
C LYS A 91 7.11 -1.14 -4.65
N TYR A 92 6.09 -1.75 -4.06
CA TYR A 92 5.74 -3.16 -4.23
C TYR A 92 4.46 -3.21 -5.06
N GLY A 93 4.58 -3.54 -6.34
CA GLY A 93 3.46 -3.67 -7.28
C GLY A 93 3.07 -5.12 -7.51
N HIS A 94 1.96 -5.33 -8.22
CA HIS A 94 1.33 -6.64 -8.48
C HIS A 94 1.04 -7.42 -7.19
N ILE A 95 0.56 -6.70 -6.16
CA ILE A 95 0.18 -7.31 -4.89
C ILE A 95 -1.28 -7.77 -4.93
N THR A 96 -1.60 -8.81 -4.19
CA THR A 96 -2.96 -9.33 -4.06
C THR A 96 -3.60 -8.98 -2.72
N GLU A 97 -2.79 -8.71 -1.72
CA GLU A 97 -3.25 -8.32 -0.38
C GLU A 97 -2.31 -7.27 0.19
N ALA A 98 -2.88 -6.24 0.82
CA ALA A 98 -2.17 -5.21 1.58
C ALA A 98 -2.55 -5.29 3.06
N TYR A 99 -1.56 -5.19 3.96
CA TYR A 99 -1.79 -5.35 5.40
C TYR A 99 -1.50 -4.10 6.20
N CYS A 100 -0.80 -3.14 5.60
CA CYS A 100 -0.37 -1.93 6.26
C CYS A 100 -0.97 -0.70 5.55
N PRO A 101 -1.86 0.05 6.20
CA PRO A 101 -2.38 1.31 5.65
C PRO A 101 -1.31 2.39 5.60
N TYR A 102 -1.58 3.44 4.85
CA TYR A 102 -0.77 4.66 4.79
C TYR A 102 -0.46 5.19 6.21
N GLY A 103 0.75 5.68 6.41
CA GLY A 103 1.22 6.22 7.68
C GLY A 103 1.66 5.16 8.69
N THR A 104 1.46 3.87 8.41
CA THR A 104 1.88 2.80 9.31
C THR A 104 3.40 2.75 9.41
N SER A 105 3.93 2.81 10.63
CA SER A 105 5.33 2.50 10.91
C SER A 105 5.55 1.01 10.80
N ILE A 106 6.54 0.61 10.04
CA ILE A 106 6.88 -0.78 9.74
C ILE A 106 8.32 -1.10 10.17
N ARG A 107 8.57 -2.38 10.44
CA ARG A 107 9.89 -2.89 10.86
C ARG A 107 10.37 -3.97 9.91
N ALA A 108 11.67 -4.17 9.81
CA ALA A 108 12.23 -5.27 9.03
C ALA A 108 11.57 -6.60 9.39
N GLY A 109 11.18 -7.37 8.36
CA GLY A 109 10.49 -8.65 8.52
C GLY A 109 9.01 -8.57 8.90
N GLN A 110 8.46 -7.38 9.11
CA GLN A 110 7.02 -7.23 9.26
C GLN A 110 6.34 -7.52 7.92
N GLU A 111 5.34 -8.40 7.94
CA GLU A 111 4.56 -8.70 6.74
C GLU A 111 3.67 -7.51 6.39
N ILE A 112 3.84 -6.98 5.18
CA ILE A 112 3.13 -5.80 4.69
C ILE A 112 2.07 -6.13 3.65
N GLY A 113 2.12 -7.33 3.08
CA GLY A 113 1.17 -7.76 2.05
C GLY A 113 1.50 -9.14 1.49
N LYS A 114 0.90 -9.44 0.35
CA LYS A 114 1.12 -10.67 -0.42
C LYS A 114 1.27 -10.33 -1.89
N SER A 115 2.26 -10.93 -2.54
CA SER A 115 2.46 -10.77 -3.99
C SER A 115 1.42 -11.53 -4.80
N GLY A 116 1.28 -11.13 -6.07
CA GLY A 116 0.71 -11.98 -7.11
C GLY A 116 1.69 -13.04 -7.58
N GLN A 117 1.58 -13.45 -8.84
CA GLN A 117 2.53 -14.36 -9.48
C GLN A 117 3.93 -13.72 -9.56
N PHE A 118 3.96 -12.43 -9.80
CA PHE A 118 5.17 -11.61 -9.85
C PHE A 118 5.08 -10.51 -8.77
N LEU A 119 6.24 -10.02 -8.34
CA LEU A 119 6.38 -8.79 -7.58
C LEU A 119 7.07 -7.77 -8.47
N HIS A 120 6.42 -6.67 -8.81
CA HIS A 120 7.09 -5.50 -9.35
C HIS A 120 7.75 -4.72 -8.21
N LEU A 121 9.06 -4.57 -8.26
CA LEU A 121 9.82 -3.81 -7.28
C LEU A 121 10.44 -2.59 -7.95
N GLU A 122 10.03 -1.38 -7.57
CA GLU A 122 10.64 -0.13 -7.98
C GLU A 122 11.33 0.53 -6.79
N VAL A 123 12.53 1.03 -6.98
CA VAL A 123 13.30 1.69 -5.92
C VAL A 123 13.72 3.07 -6.37
N ARG A 124 13.48 4.06 -5.51
CA ARG A 124 13.99 5.43 -5.67
C ARG A 124 14.87 5.78 -4.48
N PHE A 125 15.95 6.43 -4.75
CA PHE A 125 16.83 7.03 -3.74
C PHE A 125 16.83 8.53 -3.92
N ASP A 126 16.38 9.26 -2.91
CA ASP A 126 16.24 10.73 -2.92
C ASP A 126 15.51 11.24 -4.18
N GLY A 127 14.39 10.55 -4.54
CA GLY A 127 13.56 10.85 -5.71
C GLY A 127 14.08 10.33 -7.06
N VAL A 128 15.29 9.77 -7.12
CA VAL A 128 15.88 9.25 -8.35
C VAL A 128 15.72 7.73 -8.42
N THR A 129 15.15 7.22 -9.50
CA THR A 129 15.01 5.79 -9.75
C THR A 129 16.39 5.14 -9.88
N ILE A 130 16.59 4.04 -9.18
CA ILE A 130 17.82 3.24 -9.19
C ILE A 130 17.50 1.78 -9.51
N ASP A 131 18.51 1.01 -9.90
CA ASP A 131 18.35 -0.43 -10.14
C ASP A 131 17.96 -1.16 -8.84
N PRO A 132 16.78 -1.81 -8.79
CA PRO A 132 16.34 -2.52 -7.61
C PRO A 132 17.24 -3.71 -7.25
N LEU A 133 17.92 -4.33 -8.20
CA LEU A 133 18.83 -5.45 -7.91
C LEU A 133 20.09 -4.96 -7.17
N GLU A 134 20.63 -3.78 -7.51
CA GLU A 134 21.71 -3.16 -6.73
C GLU A 134 21.25 -2.87 -5.29
N PHE A 135 20.04 -2.37 -5.13
CA PHE A 135 19.46 -2.14 -3.81
C PHE A 135 19.29 -3.44 -3.01
N LEU A 136 18.73 -4.51 -3.61
CA LEU A 136 18.58 -5.80 -2.95
C LEU A 136 19.93 -6.43 -2.60
N ALA A 137 20.95 -6.27 -3.44
CA ALA A 137 22.32 -6.71 -3.12
C ALA A 137 22.90 -5.99 -1.90
N MET A 138 22.63 -4.69 -1.76
CA MET A 138 23.01 -3.92 -0.56
C MET A 138 22.28 -4.43 0.68
N ILE A 139 20.97 -4.67 0.59
CA ILE A 139 20.18 -5.22 1.70
C ILE A 139 20.72 -6.59 2.11
N TRP A 140 21.01 -7.46 1.15
CA TRP A 140 21.58 -8.77 1.42
C TRP A 140 22.94 -8.67 2.13
N ALA A 141 23.83 -7.78 1.67
CA ALA A 141 25.11 -7.54 2.30
C ALA A 141 24.95 -7.06 3.76
N ASN A 142 23.99 -6.17 4.03
CA ASN A 142 23.69 -5.72 5.39
C ASN A 142 23.19 -6.86 6.27
N ILE A 143 22.33 -7.75 5.76
CA ILE A 143 21.87 -8.95 6.48
C ILE A 143 23.05 -9.83 6.85
N GLN A 144 23.95 -10.13 5.89
CA GLN A 144 25.13 -10.96 6.13
C GLN A 144 26.09 -10.33 7.15
N GLN A 145 26.30 -9.02 7.07
CA GLN A 145 27.16 -8.30 8.02
C GLN A 145 26.62 -8.37 9.44
N LEU A 146 25.33 -8.20 9.64
CA LEU A 146 24.69 -8.29 10.95
C LEU A 146 24.74 -9.74 11.49
N ALA A 147 24.53 -10.73 10.64
CA ALA A 147 24.66 -12.13 10.99
C ALA A 147 26.10 -12.47 11.44
N ALA A 148 27.12 -11.95 10.74
CA ALA A 148 28.52 -12.12 11.11
C ALA A 148 28.88 -11.46 12.46
N MET A 149 28.14 -10.44 12.87
CA MET A 149 28.27 -9.79 14.19
C MET A 149 27.48 -10.52 15.29
N GLY A 150 26.86 -11.67 14.99
CA GLY A 150 26.01 -12.41 15.92
C GLY A 150 24.66 -11.75 16.20
N ILE A 151 24.29 -10.74 15.39
CA ILE A 151 22.98 -10.09 15.45
C ILE A 151 22.07 -10.86 14.52
N ASN A 152 21.26 -11.75 15.07
CA ASN A 152 20.25 -12.48 14.30
C ASN A 152 19.12 -11.53 13.90
N ASN A 153 19.12 -11.13 12.63
CA ASN A 153 18.02 -10.38 11.99
C ASN A 153 16.89 -11.28 11.47
N ALA A 154 17.06 -12.60 11.56
CA ALA A 154 15.93 -13.48 11.28
C ALA A 154 14.81 -13.09 12.25
N PRO A 155 13.63 -12.70 11.76
CA PRO A 155 12.49 -12.53 12.64
C PRO A 155 12.37 -13.81 13.44
N THR A 156 12.40 -13.68 14.78
CA THR A 156 12.13 -14.84 15.65
C THR A 156 10.75 -15.37 15.25
N THR A 157 10.51 -16.66 15.51
CA THR A 157 9.18 -17.28 15.29
C THR A 157 8.07 -16.50 16.00
N GLU A 158 8.41 -15.73 17.05
CA GLU A 158 7.55 -14.76 17.73
C GLU A 158 7.34 -13.46 16.92
N GLN A 159 8.31 -13.05 16.09
CA GLN A 159 8.21 -11.87 15.21
C GLN A 159 7.58 -12.20 13.85
N LEU A 160 7.72 -13.43 13.37
CA LEU A 160 6.90 -14.04 12.33
C LEU A 160 5.48 -14.29 12.85
N GLY A 161 5.24 -13.87 14.07
CA GLY A 161 4.03 -13.94 14.84
C GLY A 161 3.22 -15.18 14.50
N SER A 162 2.89 -15.95 15.51
CA SER A 162 1.70 -16.78 15.38
C SER A 162 0.57 -15.85 14.95
N ARG A 163 0.41 -15.64 13.63
CA ARG A 163 -0.73 -14.92 13.10
C ARG A 163 -1.94 -15.59 13.70
N LYS A 164 -2.61 -14.93 14.62
CA LYS A 164 -3.96 -15.35 14.97
C LYS A 164 -4.67 -15.55 13.64
N PRO A 165 -5.31 -16.69 13.41
CA PRO A 165 -6.05 -16.88 12.17
C PRO A 165 -6.93 -15.67 11.99
N LYS A 166 -6.85 -15.03 10.80
CA LYS A 166 -7.62 -13.83 10.50
C LYS A 166 -9.09 -14.11 10.81
N THR A 167 -9.68 -13.29 11.64
CA THR A 167 -11.11 -13.32 11.88
C THR A 167 -11.84 -12.95 10.59
N HIS A 168 -13.14 -13.22 10.52
CA HIS A 168 -13.96 -12.73 9.40
C HIS A 168 -13.89 -11.20 9.27
N TYR A 169 -13.84 -10.50 10.41
CA TYR A 169 -13.69 -9.05 10.48
C TYR A 169 -12.35 -8.58 9.89
N ASP A 170 -11.25 -9.25 10.21
CA ASP A 170 -9.93 -8.89 9.66
C ASP A 170 -9.88 -9.06 8.13
N LYS A 171 -10.52 -10.11 7.60
CA LYS A 171 -10.63 -10.33 6.15
C LYS A 171 -11.45 -9.23 5.48
N GLU A 172 -12.57 -8.86 6.05
CA GLU A 172 -13.41 -7.77 5.54
C GLU A 172 -12.64 -6.45 5.50
N GLN A 173 -11.86 -6.15 6.54
CA GLN A 173 -11.02 -4.94 6.58
C GLN A 173 -9.95 -4.93 5.48
N ASP A 174 -9.28 -6.06 5.26
CA ASP A 174 -8.30 -6.18 4.17
C ASP A 174 -8.94 -5.98 2.79
N GLU A 175 -10.10 -6.58 2.56
CA GLU A 175 -10.84 -6.45 1.30
C GLU A 175 -11.30 -5.02 1.06
N ILE A 176 -11.80 -4.34 2.10
CA ILE A 176 -12.14 -2.91 2.02
C ILE A 176 -10.91 -2.08 1.70
N LEU A 177 -9.77 -2.36 2.34
CA LEU A 177 -8.52 -1.67 2.08
C LEU A 177 -8.10 -1.83 0.61
N MET A 178 -8.15 -3.05 0.06
CA MET A 178 -7.83 -3.30 -1.35
C MET A 178 -8.80 -2.59 -2.30
N MET A 179 -10.08 -2.56 -1.99
CA MET A 179 -11.08 -1.79 -2.76
C MET A 179 -10.78 -0.29 -2.72
N MET A 180 -10.39 0.25 -1.55
CA MET A 180 -10.02 1.66 -1.40
C MET A 180 -8.73 1.97 -2.19
N MET A 181 -7.71 1.11 -2.13
CA MET A 181 -6.49 1.28 -2.93
C MET A 181 -6.80 1.38 -4.42
N ARG A 182 -7.77 0.62 -4.91
CA ARG A 182 -8.16 0.59 -6.32
C ARG A 182 -8.99 1.79 -6.74
N TRP A 183 -9.98 2.19 -5.97
CA TRP A 183 -11.02 3.13 -6.42
C TRP A 183 -11.12 4.43 -5.62
N LEU A 184 -10.44 4.56 -4.47
CA LEU A 184 -10.51 5.78 -3.67
C LEU A 184 -10.14 7.05 -4.45
N PRO A 185 -9.10 7.06 -5.32
CA PRO A 185 -8.78 8.23 -6.12
C PRO A 185 -9.91 8.64 -7.07
N ALA A 186 -10.58 7.67 -7.70
CA ALA A 186 -11.73 7.91 -8.58
C ALA A 186 -12.93 8.44 -7.79
N TYR A 187 -13.25 7.81 -6.66
CA TYR A 187 -14.30 8.24 -5.74
C TYR A 187 -14.10 9.69 -5.28
N MET A 188 -12.91 10.04 -4.83
CA MET A 188 -12.60 11.39 -4.37
C MET A 188 -12.68 12.42 -5.50
N ASN A 189 -12.26 12.04 -6.71
CA ASN A 189 -12.37 12.90 -7.88
C ASN A 189 -13.83 13.12 -8.29
N GLU A 190 -14.66 12.09 -8.30
CA GLU A 190 -16.08 12.20 -8.61
C GLU A 190 -16.85 13.00 -7.55
N LEU A 191 -16.52 12.86 -6.27
CA LEU A 191 -17.03 13.74 -5.21
C LEU A 191 -16.70 15.21 -5.49
N ARG A 192 -15.44 15.50 -5.82
CA ARG A 192 -14.97 16.86 -6.10
C ARG A 192 -15.65 17.46 -7.33
N LEU A 193 -15.89 16.67 -8.37
CA LEU A 193 -16.54 17.12 -9.62
C LEU A 193 -18.06 17.15 -9.51
N GLY A 194 -18.64 16.60 -8.43
CA GLY A 194 -20.09 16.51 -8.27
C GLY A 194 -20.75 15.46 -9.17
N SER A 195 -19.97 14.57 -9.78
CA SER A 195 -20.48 13.47 -10.61
C SER A 195 -20.94 12.26 -9.80
N TYR A 196 -20.57 12.20 -8.54
CA TYR A 196 -21.09 11.29 -7.53
C TYR A 196 -21.72 12.09 -6.38
N THR A 197 -22.95 11.73 -6.02
CA THR A 197 -23.67 12.35 -4.91
C THR A 197 -23.61 11.42 -3.70
N PRO A 198 -22.89 11.80 -2.63
CA PRO A 198 -22.80 10.98 -1.43
C PRO A 198 -24.12 10.97 -0.66
N SER A 199 -24.25 10.03 0.28
CA SER A 199 -25.40 9.97 1.19
C SER A 199 -25.64 11.29 1.92
N ASP A 200 -26.89 11.59 2.28
CA ASP A 200 -27.23 12.84 3.02
C ASP A 200 -26.41 13.01 4.28
N ARG A 201 -26.14 11.90 4.98
CA ARG A 201 -25.32 11.89 6.18
C ARG A 201 -23.88 12.29 5.88
N MET A 202 -23.32 11.76 4.79
CA MET A 202 -21.98 12.11 4.32
C MET A 202 -21.93 13.54 3.82
N GLN A 203 -22.94 13.99 3.07
CA GLN A 203 -23.02 15.38 2.58
C GLN A 203 -23.02 16.39 3.74
N THR A 204 -23.79 16.11 4.80
CA THR A 204 -23.84 16.97 5.99
C THR A 204 -22.49 17.00 6.68
N THR A 205 -21.84 15.86 6.83
CA THR A 205 -20.51 15.76 7.43
C THR A 205 -19.45 16.46 6.59
N LEU A 206 -19.44 16.26 5.27
CA LEU A 206 -18.53 16.95 4.36
C LEU A 206 -18.73 18.46 4.38
N LYS A 207 -19.97 18.96 4.38
CA LYS A 207 -20.25 20.39 4.48
C LYS A 207 -19.64 20.99 5.76
N HIS A 208 -19.79 20.28 6.88
CA HIS A 208 -19.24 20.73 8.16
C HIS A 208 -17.72 20.75 8.14
N VAL A 209 -17.10 19.67 7.68
CA VAL A 209 -15.65 19.55 7.56
C VAL A 209 -15.07 20.54 6.54
N ILE A 210 -15.75 20.76 5.42
CA ILE A 210 -15.33 21.73 4.39
C ILE A 210 -15.42 23.16 4.95
N SER A 211 -16.45 23.49 5.71
CA SER A 211 -16.57 24.83 6.31
C SER A 211 -15.45 25.10 7.33
N GLU A 212 -15.11 24.12 8.15
CA GLU A 212 -13.98 24.22 9.09
C GLU A 212 -12.61 24.21 8.38
N ALA A 213 -12.49 23.50 7.26
CA ALA A 213 -11.25 23.41 6.51
C ALA A 213 -11.05 24.57 5.52
N ALA A 214 -12.13 25.21 5.06
CA ALA A 214 -12.05 26.44 4.25
C ALA A 214 -11.38 27.58 5.03
N GLU A 215 -11.56 27.62 6.35
CA GLU A 215 -10.83 28.55 7.23
C GLU A 215 -9.33 28.22 7.31
N ARG A 216 -8.89 27.03 6.86
CA ARG A 216 -7.52 26.52 7.02
C ARG A 216 -6.82 26.18 5.71
N ASN A 217 -7.41 26.39 4.54
CA ASN A 217 -6.87 26.01 3.19
C ASN A 217 -6.38 24.55 3.07
N TYR A 218 -7.01 23.61 3.77
CA TYR A 218 -6.39 22.34 4.07
C TYR A 218 -6.99 21.13 3.35
N PHE A 219 -8.25 21.19 2.95
CA PHE A 219 -8.99 19.97 2.63
C PHE A 219 -8.70 19.40 1.23
N PHE A 220 -8.50 20.25 0.24
CA PHE A 220 -8.38 19.81 -1.15
C PHE A 220 -6.94 19.59 -1.63
N GLU A 221 -5.96 20.15 -0.95
CA GLU A 221 -4.55 19.97 -1.33
C GLU A 221 -3.92 18.67 -0.81
N LYS A 222 -4.54 18.04 0.18
CA LYS A 222 -4.01 16.84 0.85
C LYS A 222 -4.92 15.61 0.81
N LEU A 223 -5.85 15.57 -0.10
CA LEU A 223 -6.65 14.40 -0.39
C LEU A 223 -5.83 13.41 -1.21
N PRO A 224 -5.05 12.61 -0.71
CA PRO A 224 -5.25 11.18 -0.46
C PRO A 224 -4.37 10.66 0.67
N ASP A 225 -4.42 11.27 1.81
CA ASP A 225 -3.78 10.71 2.99
C ASP A 225 -4.73 9.70 3.63
N MET A 226 -4.59 8.43 3.30
CA MET A 226 -5.45 7.35 3.80
C MET A 226 -5.34 7.15 5.32
N ALA A 227 -4.23 7.56 5.95
CA ALA A 227 -4.07 7.50 7.40
C ALA A 227 -4.76 8.66 8.11
N ASN A 228 -4.87 9.78 7.41
CA ASN A 228 -5.52 10.97 7.94
C ASN A 228 -6.20 11.75 6.81
N PRO A 229 -7.24 11.17 6.17
CA PRO A 229 -7.88 11.75 4.99
C PRO A 229 -8.46 13.13 5.22
N LEU A 230 -8.63 13.53 6.48
CA LEU A 230 -9.21 14.81 6.87
C LEU A 230 -8.20 15.76 7.51
N GLY A 231 -6.92 15.38 7.61
CA GLY A 231 -5.88 16.19 8.23
C GLY A 231 -6.13 16.50 9.71
N LEU A 232 -6.91 15.67 10.41
CA LEU A 232 -7.32 15.90 11.78
C LEU A 232 -6.19 15.61 12.77
N THR A 233 -6.09 16.43 13.83
CA THR A 233 -5.09 16.26 14.87
C THR A 233 -5.49 15.17 15.87
N SER A 234 -4.54 14.68 16.67
CA SER A 234 -4.78 13.68 17.72
C SER A 234 -5.87 14.06 18.73
N ARG A 235 -6.18 15.34 18.90
CA ARG A 235 -7.26 15.83 19.78
C ARG A 235 -8.66 15.58 19.22
N SER A 236 -8.78 15.32 17.93
CA SER A 236 -10.05 15.05 17.23
C SER A 236 -10.24 13.58 16.87
N LEU A 237 -9.44 12.67 17.42
CA LEU A 237 -9.47 11.22 17.12
C LEU A 237 -10.88 10.59 17.14
N PRO A 238 -11.75 10.82 18.18
CA PRO A 238 -13.09 10.22 18.18
C PRO A 238 -14.00 10.77 17.06
N VAL A 239 -13.79 12.02 16.65
CA VAL A 239 -14.50 12.63 15.51
C VAL A 239 -13.92 12.10 14.21
N ALA A 240 -12.59 11.91 14.13
CA ALA A 240 -11.90 11.32 13.01
C ALA A 240 -12.37 9.89 12.73
N GLU A 241 -12.50 9.05 13.73
CA GLU A 241 -13.03 7.68 13.58
C GLU A 241 -14.45 7.66 13.04
N LYS A 242 -15.32 8.55 13.55
CA LYS A 242 -16.69 8.68 13.02
C LYS A 242 -16.70 9.09 11.55
N ILE A 243 -15.84 10.03 11.17
CA ILE A 243 -15.76 10.51 9.80
C ILE A 243 -15.15 9.45 8.89
N GLN A 244 -14.13 8.72 9.36
CA GLN A 244 -13.55 7.58 8.63
C GLN A 244 -14.61 6.49 8.37
N ASN A 245 -15.38 6.12 9.40
CA ASN A 245 -16.43 5.13 9.25
C ASN A 245 -17.50 5.57 8.23
N LEU A 246 -17.90 6.84 8.27
CA LEU A 246 -18.82 7.41 7.29
C LEU A 246 -18.24 7.42 5.87
N LEU A 247 -16.96 7.76 5.76
CA LEU A 247 -16.24 7.76 4.48
C LEU A 247 -16.16 6.34 3.90
N ILE A 248 -15.90 5.35 4.73
CA ILE A 248 -15.87 3.93 4.32
C ILE A 248 -17.26 3.47 3.91
N GLU A 249 -18.32 3.77 4.67
CA GLU A 249 -19.70 3.44 4.32
C GLU A 249 -20.11 4.05 2.98
N ASP A 250 -19.78 5.31 2.75
CA ASP A 250 -20.12 6.00 1.51
C ASP A 250 -19.28 5.52 0.33
N PHE A 251 -17.99 5.27 0.56
CA PHE A 251 -17.11 4.66 -0.44
C PHE A 251 -17.60 3.28 -0.88
N LEU A 252 -18.04 2.44 0.05
CA LEU A 252 -18.63 1.13 -0.29
C LEU A 252 -19.91 1.30 -1.13
N SER A 253 -20.72 2.31 -0.84
CA SER A 253 -21.87 2.65 -1.66
C SER A 253 -21.46 3.07 -3.07
N TYR A 254 -20.43 3.88 -3.20
CA TYR A 254 -19.82 4.25 -4.47
C TYR A 254 -19.30 3.03 -5.24
N ALA A 255 -18.52 2.18 -4.57
CA ALA A 255 -17.94 0.98 -5.19
C ALA A 255 -19.03 0.04 -5.71
N TRP A 256 -20.13 -0.11 -4.99
CA TRP A 256 -21.27 -0.87 -5.45
C TRP A 256 -21.93 -0.24 -6.67
N LEU A 257 -22.24 1.06 -6.60
CA LEU A 257 -22.99 1.76 -7.65
C LEU A 257 -22.19 1.92 -8.96
N ARG A 258 -20.87 2.06 -8.88
CA ARG A 258 -20.00 2.33 -10.05
C ARG A 258 -19.30 1.09 -10.58
N HIS A 259 -19.04 0.10 -9.71
CA HIS A 259 -18.19 -1.04 -10.04
C HIS A 259 -18.86 -2.40 -9.75
N ASP A 260 -20.11 -2.39 -9.24
CA ASP A 260 -20.81 -3.61 -8.79
C ASP A 260 -19.96 -4.45 -7.83
N ALA A 261 -19.26 -3.77 -6.93
CA ALA A 261 -18.25 -4.37 -6.06
C ALA A 261 -18.58 -4.20 -4.57
N CYS A 262 -18.39 -5.29 -3.83
CA CYS A 262 -18.47 -5.33 -2.37
C CYS A 262 -17.38 -6.27 -1.84
N PRO A 263 -17.07 -6.24 -0.52
CA PRO A 263 -16.17 -7.21 0.07
C PRO A 263 -16.59 -8.66 -0.24
N ALA A 264 -15.64 -9.48 -0.72
CA ALA A 264 -15.91 -10.85 -1.12
C ALA A 264 -16.33 -11.75 0.06
N SER A 265 -15.90 -11.39 1.27
CA SER A 265 -16.26 -12.05 2.52
C SER A 265 -17.72 -11.83 2.93
N TRP A 266 -18.42 -10.85 2.33
CA TRP A 266 -19.82 -10.59 2.67
C TRP A 266 -20.73 -11.75 2.25
N ASN A 267 -21.52 -12.23 3.21
CA ASN A 267 -22.58 -13.18 2.93
C ASN A 267 -23.84 -12.47 2.37
N GLU A 268 -24.78 -13.24 1.88
CA GLU A 268 -26.00 -12.71 1.25
C GLU A 268 -26.86 -11.84 2.20
N ALA A 269 -26.83 -12.11 3.51
CA ALA A 269 -27.52 -11.28 4.49
C ALA A 269 -26.85 -9.91 4.67
N GLN A 270 -25.51 -9.87 4.68
CA GLN A 270 -24.75 -8.64 4.76
C GLN A 270 -24.95 -7.79 3.50
N LYS A 271 -24.86 -8.39 2.32
CA LYS A 271 -25.16 -7.72 1.04
C LYS A 271 -26.57 -7.16 1.02
N LYS A 272 -27.56 -7.95 1.41
CA LYS A 272 -28.97 -7.50 1.46
C LYS A 272 -29.15 -6.33 2.43
N ASN A 273 -28.57 -6.40 3.62
CA ASN A 273 -28.65 -5.33 4.62
C ASN A 273 -27.97 -4.04 4.13
N PHE A 274 -26.87 -4.18 3.39
CA PHE A 274 -26.18 -3.05 2.76
C PHE A 274 -27.04 -2.41 1.66
N LEU A 275 -27.61 -3.21 0.76
CA LEU A 275 -28.45 -2.73 -0.34
C LEU A 275 -29.70 -1.97 0.13
N ILE A 276 -30.26 -2.36 1.29
CA ILE A 276 -31.41 -1.65 1.88
C ILE A 276 -31.03 -0.23 2.33
N LYS A 277 -29.77 -0.03 2.71
CA LYS A 277 -29.24 1.26 3.18
C LYS A 277 -28.75 2.17 2.06
N LEU A 278 -28.58 1.64 0.84
CA LEU A 278 -28.18 2.46 -0.31
C LEU A 278 -29.21 3.57 -0.56
N PRO A 279 -28.76 4.79 -0.88
CA PRO A 279 -29.66 5.83 -1.31
C PRO A 279 -30.45 5.31 -2.53
N LYS A 280 -31.76 5.35 -2.45
CA LYS A 280 -32.60 5.05 -3.61
C LYS A 280 -32.29 6.12 -4.65
N THR A 281 -31.58 5.72 -5.70
CA THR A 281 -31.39 6.58 -6.88
C THR A 281 -32.79 6.93 -7.40
N VAL A 282 -33.14 8.21 -7.32
CA VAL A 282 -34.31 8.79 -7.95
C VAL A 282 -34.01 8.95 -9.44
#